data_092dc2023427b9155f1f5f69722399f7
#
_entry.id   092dc2023427b9155f1f5f69722399f7
#
_cell.length_a   1.000
_cell.length_b   1.000
_cell.length_c   1.000
_cell.angle_alpha   90.00
_cell.angle_beta   90.00
_cell.angle_gamma   90.00
#
_symmetry.space_group_name_H-M   'P 1'
#
loop_
_entity.id
_entity.type
_entity.pdbx_description
1 polymer ?
#
loop_
_entity_poly.entity_id
_entity_poly.type
_entity_poly.pdbx_seq_one_letter_code
_entity_poly.pdbx_strand_id
1 'polypeptide(L)'
;MTTAVNAQHGFHGYEGHEFIDSRYHHDHYYPVRGHVVEVLPSGHYRVVYGEHPYFFFGGVWYQPIGPRFEVIAPPFGIVVPFLPPYYTTIWVGGVPYYYANEVYYASAPGGYMVVEPPKGEVAQSSPSVGQLFIYPRKGQSEQQQANDRYECHRWGVGQTGYDPTQPPGGMSQAEMTRKYEDYKRAMSACLDGRGYTVK
;
A
#
# COMPACT_ATOMS: atom_id res chain seq x y z
N MET A 1 43.35 -6.20 -23.50
CA MET A 1 42.79 -6.96 -22.37
C MET A 1 41.79 -6.05 -21.67
N THR A 2 40.50 -6.21 -22.00
CA THR A 2 39.45 -5.33 -21.53
C THR A 2 38.64 -6.13 -20.49
N THR A 3 38.80 -5.78 -19.23
CA THR A 3 38.04 -6.39 -18.12
C THR A 3 36.63 -5.83 -18.09
N ALA A 4 35.66 -6.67 -18.41
CA ALA A 4 34.23 -6.37 -18.21
C ALA A 4 33.92 -6.33 -16.74
N VAL A 5 33.48 -5.18 -16.24
CA VAL A 5 32.92 -5.03 -14.88
C VAL A 5 31.49 -5.58 -14.90
N ASN A 6 31.33 -6.73 -14.28
CA ASN A 6 30.06 -7.39 -14.10
C ASN A 6 29.34 -6.70 -12.92
N ALA A 7 28.44 -5.79 -13.20
CA ALA A 7 27.56 -5.20 -12.20
C ALA A 7 26.44 -6.19 -11.87
N GLN A 8 26.71 -7.14 -11.00
CA GLN A 8 25.70 -7.94 -10.33
C GLN A 8 25.01 -7.04 -9.28
N HIS A 9 23.89 -6.41 -9.66
CA HIS A 9 22.96 -5.89 -8.70
C HIS A 9 22.25 -7.09 -8.05
N GLY A 10 22.80 -7.52 -6.92
CA GLY A 10 22.21 -8.53 -6.08
C GLY A 10 20.85 -8.03 -5.59
N PHE A 11 19.79 -8.68 -6.04
CA PHE A 11 18.50 -8.65 -5.38
C PHE A 11 18.70 -9.26 -3.99
N HIS A 12 18.81 -8.43 -2.98
CA HIS A 12 18.66 -8.89 -1.60
C HIS A 12 17.22 -9.37 -1.46
N GLY A 13 17.06 -10.69 -1.37
CA GLY A 13 15.79 -11.33 -1.04
C GLY A 13 15.27 -10.76 0.27
N TYR A 14 14.00 -10.42 0.32
CA TYR A 14 13.30 -9.95 1.51
C TYR A 14 13.18 -11.14 2.48
N GLU A 15 14.15 -11.27 3.38
CA GLU A 15 14.12 -12.27 4.44
C GLU A 15 13.18 -11.79 5.55
N GLY A 16 11.97 -12.34 5.61
CA GLY A 16 11.21 -12.47 6.86
C GLY A 16 10.66 -11.22 7.56
N HIS A 17 10.78 -10.01 6.97
CA HIS A 17 10.37 -8.75 7.62
C HIS A 17 9.12 -8.09 7.03
N GLU A 18 8.49 -8.71 6.04
CA GLU A 18 7.27 -8.22 5.39
C GLU A 18 6.22 -9.32 5.32
N PHE A 19 4.96 -8.92 5.35
CA PHE A 19 3.82 -9.80 5.09
C PHE A 19 2.92 -9.20 4.02
N ILE A 20 2.17 -10.04 3.33
CA ILE A 20 1.12 -9.60 2.44
C ILE A 20 -0.20 -9.47 3.21
N ASP A 21 -0.79 -8.28 3.18
CA ASP A 21 -2.15 -8.06 3.65
C ASP A 21 -3.12 -8.26 2.49
N SER A 22 -3.71 -9.45 2.42
CA SER A 22 -4.70 -9.83 1.39
C SER A 22 -6.14 -9.69 1.86
N ARG A 23 -6.39 -9.22 3.09
CA ARG A 23 -7.72 -9.00 3.61
C ARG A 23 -8.47 -7.98 2.75
N TYR A 24 -9.69 -8.27 2.42
CA TYR A 24 -10.56 -7.45 1.56
C TYR A 24 -9.94 -7.16 0.18
N HIS A 25 -9.15 -8.09 -0.39
CA HIS A 25 -8.42 -7.91 -1.65
C HIS A 25 -7.51 -6.68 -1.64
N HIS A 26 -6.96 -6.34 -0.48
CA HIS A 26 -6.02 -5.25 -0.32
C HIS A 26 -4.69 -5.54 -1.02
N ASP A 27 -4.21 -6.77 -0.95
CA ASP A 27 -3.08 -7.36 -1.69
C ASP A 27 -1.82 -6.48 -1.70
N HIS A 28 -1.45 -5.94 -0.53
CA HIS A 28 -0.29 -5.06 -0.38
C HIS A 28 0.71 -5.60 0.64
N TYR A 29 2.01 -5.36 0.40
CA TYR A 29 3.07 -5.74 1.32
C TYR A 29 3.33 -4.66 2.36
N TYR A 30 3.46 -5.09 3.60
CA TYR A 30 3.81 -4.24 4.73
C TYR A 30 4.90 -4.87 5.59
N PRO A 31 5.76 -4.06 6.23
CA PRO A 31 6.68 -4.58 7.22
C PRO A 31 5.89 -5.15 8.41
N VAL A 32 6.37 -6.27 8.95
CA VAL A 32 5.75 -6.90 10.13
C VAL A 32 5.86 -5.99 11.35
N ARG A 33 4.88 -6.05 12.23
CA ARG A 33 4.93 -5.37 13.52
C ARG A 33 6.13 -5.88 14.35
N GLY A 34 6.79 -4.96 15.05
CA GLY A 34 8.04 -5.23 15.75
C GLY A 34 9.29 -5.07 14.87
N HIS A 35 9.14 -4.87 13.55
CA HIS A 35 10.28 -4.53 12.70
C HIS A 35 10.86 -3.16 13.10
N VAL A 36 12.17 -3.08 13.26
CA VAL A 36 12.86 -1.87 13.70
C VAL A 36 13.65 -1.27 12.54
N VAL A 37 13.43 0.02 12.29
CA VAL A 37 14.18 0.79 11.29
C VAL A 37 15.05 1.85 11.98
N GLU A 38 16.20 2.14 11.40
CA GLU A 38 17.10 3.18 11.92
C GLU A 38 16.63 4.58 11.53
N VAL A 39 16.01 4.70 10.36
CA VAL A 39 15.57 5.97 9.78
C VAL A 39 14.14 5.82 9.26
N LEU A 40 13.27 6.76 9.56
CA LEU A 40 11.92 6.79 9.02
C LEU A 40 11.93 7.09 7.51
N PRO A 41 10.97 6.55 6.75
CA PRO A 41 10.79 6.90 5.34
C PRO A 41 10.64 8.43 5.16
N SER A 42 11.21 8.97 4.09
CA SER A 42 11.06 10.38 3.75
C SER A 42 9.59 10.73 3.50
N GLY A 43 9.13 11.85 4.05
CA GLY A 43 7.73 12.27 3.91
C GLY A 43 6.77 11.66 4.96
N HIS A 44 7.29 11.00 5.99
CA HIS A 44 6.47 10.55 7.11
C HIS A 44 5.73 11.70 7.79
N TYR A 45 4.52 11.43 8.26
CA TYR A 45 3.70 12.37 9.00
C TYR A 45 3.81 12.11 10.50
N ARG A 46 4.15 13.14 11.28
CA ARG A 46 4.25 13.06 12.73
C ARG A 46 2.91 13.41 13.38
N VAL A 47 2.42 12.54 14.25
CA VAL A 47 1.23 12.75 15.08
C VAL A 47 1.62 12.66 16.55
N VAL A 48 1.06 13.53 17.38
CA VAL A 48 1.16 13.41 18.84
C VAL A 48 -0.19 12.95 19.38
N TYR A 49 -0.19 11.86 20.12
CA TYR A 49 -1.40 11.28 20.72
C TYR A 49 -1.07 10.76 22.12
N GLY A 50 -1.83 11.22 23.14
CA GLY A 50 -1.56 10.86 24.52
C GLY A 50 -0.13 11.20 24.97
N GLU A 51 0.37 12.41 24.58
CA GLU A 51 1.73 12.91 24.86
C GLU A 51 2.87 12.14 24.18
N HIS A 52 2.57 11.07 23.40
CA HIS A 52 3.54 10.28 22.68
C HIS A 52 3.58 10.64 21.19
N PRO A 53 4.77 10.73 20.59
CA PRO A 53 4.90 10.90 19.14
C PRO A 53 4.73 9.56 18.43
N TYR A 54 3.93 9.59 17.36
CA TYR A 54 3.78 8.52 16.40
C TYR A 54 4.13 9.04 15.01
N PHE A 55 4.55 8.15 14.14
CA PHE A 55 4.90 8.51 12.77
C PHE A 55 4.14 7.60 11.81
N PHE A 56 3.61 8.18 10.75
CA PHE A 56 2.78 7.50 9.78
C PHE A 56 3.34 7.69 8.37
N PHE A 57 3.50 6.61 7.64
CA PHE A 57 3.91 6.62 6.24
C PHE A 57 3.35 5.41 5.49
N GLY A 58 2.65 5.63 4.36
CA GLY A 58 2.22 4.56 3.46
C GLY A 58 1.36 3.45 4.09
N GLY A 59 0.62 3.75 5.17
CA GLY A 59 -0.14 2.74 5.91
C GLY A 59 0.62 2.08 7.06
N VAL A 60 1.90 2.41 7.22
CA VAL A 60 2.72 1.88 8.31
C VAL A 60 2.83 2.90 9.43
N TRP A 61 2.68 2.42 10.66
CA TRP A 61 2.82 3.23 11.86
C TRP A 61 4.09 2.87 12.61
N TYR A 62 4.75 3.89 13.12
CA TYR A 62 6.01 3.76 13.85
C TYR A 62 5.94 4.50 15.17
N GLN A 63 6.63 3.97 16.17
CA GLN A 63 6.93 4.66 17.43
C GLN A 63 8.44 4.70 17.67
N PRO A 64 8.95 5.70 18.40
CA PRO A 64 10.36 5.74 18.79
C PRO A 64 10.69 4.60 19.75
N ILE A 65 11.84 3.94 19.54
CA ILE A 65 12.44 3.01 20.46
C ILE A 65 13.94 3.34 20.62
N GLY A 66 14.27 4.12 21.64
CA GLY A 66 15.61 4.71 21.76
C GLY A 66 15.94 5.58 20.54
N PRO A 67 17.08 5.35 19.87
CA PRO A 67 17.45 6.13 18.67
C PRO A 67 16.82 5.62 17.36
N ARG A 68 15.97 4.59 17.42
CA ARG A 68 15.37 3.91 16.27
C ARG A 68 13.83 3.99 16.31
N PHE A 69 13.19 3.35 15.34
CA PHE A 69 11.73 3.35 15.22
C PHE A 69 11.23 1.94 15.01
N GLU A 70 10.18 1.57 15.71
CA GLU A 70 9.53 0.26 15.63
C GLU A 70 8.20 0.36 14.92
N VAL A 71 7.92 -0.59 14.03
CA VAL A 71 6.62 -0.76 13.38
C VAL A 71 5.60 -1.27 14.39
N ILE A 72 4.49 -0.54 14.55
CA ILE A 72 3.48 -0.85 15.56
C ILE A 72 2.06 -0.90 14.99
N ALA A 73 1.13 -1.45 15.78
CA ALA A 73 -0.29 -1.13 15.64
C ALA A 73 -0.55 0.25 16.25
N PRO A 74 -1.19 1.20 15.53
CA PRO A 74 -1.51 2.50 16.10
C PRO A 74 -2.57 2.37 17.20
N PRO A 75 -2.59 3.30 18.18
CA PRO A 75 -3.67 3.35 19.16
C PRO A 75 -4.98 3.78 18.50
N PHE A 76 -6.09 3.22 18.99
CA PHE A 76 -7.41 3.67 18.58
C PHE A 76 -7.65 5.12 19.01
N GLY A 77 -8.33 5.88 18.16
CA GLY A 77 -8.62 7.28 18.40
C GLY A 77 -7.57 8.26 17.82
N ILE A 78 -6.40 7.78 17.40
CA ILE A 78 -5.44 8.64 16.71
C ILE A 78 -5.98 9.09 15.35
N VAL A 79 -5.78 10.34 14.98
CA VAL A 79 -6.30 10.94 13.74
C VAL A 79 -5.16 11.34 12.81
N VAL A 80 -5.31 11.01 11.54
CA VAL A 80 -4.43 11.46 10.45
C VAL A 80 -5.22 12.25 9.42
N PRO A 81 -4.63 13.27 8.76
CA PRO A 81 -5.36 14.11 7.81
C PRO A 81 -5.66 13.44 6.47
N PHE A 82 -5.03 12.32 6.18
CA PHE A 82 -5.18 11.55 4.93
C PHE A 82 -5.15 10.05 5.16
N LEU A 83 -5.76 9.30 4.27
CA LEU A 83 -5.72 7.84 4.24
C LEU A 83 -4.39 7.32 3.68
N PRO A 84 -3.98 6.08 4.05
CA PRO A 84 -2.89 5.40 3.35
C PRO A 84 -3.19 5.27 1.86
N PRO A 85 -2.18 5.33 0.99
CA PRO A 85 -2.40 5.34 -0.47
C PRO A 85 -3.21 4.16 -1.01
N TYR A 86 -3.06 2.96 -0.43
CA TYR A 86 -3.70 1.71 -0.91
C TYR A 86 -4.91 1.27 -0.08
N TYR A 87 -5.59 2.16 0.61
CA TYR A 87 -6.72 1.74 1.41
C TYR A 87 -7.81 1.03 0.59
N THR A 88 -8.45 0.05 1.22
CA THR A 88 -9.67 -0.58 0.71
C THR A 88 -10.88 -0.03 1.46
N THR A 89 -11.92 0.37 0.75
CA THR A 89 -13.18 0.76 1.40
C THR A 89 -14.04 -0.47 1.65
N ILE A 90 -14.48 -0.62 2.88
CA ILE A 90 -15.46 -1.64 3.29
C ILE A 90 -16.68 -0.96 3.87
N TRP A 91 -17.83 -1.60 3.76
CA TRP A 91 -19.09 -1.10 4.30
C TRP A 91 -19.61 -2.05 5.37
N VAL A 92 -19.91 -1.52 6.53
CA VAL A 92 -20.50 -2.29 7.64
C VAL A 92 -21.74 -1.56 8.12
N GLY A 93 -22.90 -2.20 7.98
CA GLY A 93 -24.18 -1.57 8.35
C GLY A 93 -24.48 -0.27 7.57
N GLY A 94 -23.99 -0.12 6.34
CA GLY A 94 -24.16 1.10 5.54
C GLY A 94 -23.18 2.24 5.88
N VAL A 95 -22.22 2.00 6.78
CA VAL A 95 -21.17 2.96 7.15
C VAL A 95 -19.86 2.60 6.47
N PRO A 96 -19.19 3.54 5.78
CA PRO A 96 -17.89 3.27 5.16
C PRO A 96 -16.77 3.28 6.21
N TYR A 97 -15.91 2.28 6.12
CA TYR A 97 -14.63 2.19 6.80
C TYR A 97 -13.52 2.03 5.77
N TYR A 98 -12.34 2.48 6.10
CA TYR A 98 -11.17 2.39 5.24
C TYR A 98 -10.14 1.47 5.89
N TYR A 99 -9.62 0.53 5.13
CA TYR A 99 -8.76 -0.53 5.64
C TYR A 99 -7.39 -0.51 4.94
N ALA A 100 -6.31 -0.60 5.71
CA ALA A 100 -4.96 -0.84 5.21
C ALA A 100 -4.07 -1.34 6.35
N ASN A 101 -3.17 -2.28 6.08
CA ASN A 101 -2.17 -2.79 7.02
C ASN A 101 -2.78 -3.23 8.36
N GLU A 102 -3.85 -4.01 8.32
CA GLU A 102 -4.60 -4.48 9.51
C GLU A 102 -5.16 -3.34 10.39
N VAL A 103 -5.25 -2.12 9.86
CA VAL A 103 -5.79 -0.95 10.55
C VAL A 103 -7.08 -0.48 9.87
N TYR A 104 -8.07 -0.14 10.69
CA TYR A 104 -9.34 0.41 10.23
C TYR A 104 -9.43 1.88 10.54
N TYR A 105 -9.92 2.64 9.59
CA TYR A 105 -10.10 4.08 9.70
C TYR A 105 -11.56 4.45 9.46
N ALA A 106 -12.04 5.44 10.17
CA ALA A 106 -13.34 6.07 9.92
C ALA A 106 -13.15 7.58 9.73
N SER A 107 -14.03 8.20 8.94
CA SER A 107 -14.03 9.67 8.79
C SER A 107 -14.26 10.34 10.15
N ALA A 108 -13.48 11.35 10.45
CA ALA A 108 -13.55 12.11 11.70
C ALA A 108 -13.21 13.60 11.46
N PRO A 109 -13.57 14.49 12.36
CA PRO A 109 -13.08 15.87 12.31
C PRO A 109 -11.55 15.91 12.23
N GLY A 110 -11.02 16.60 11.23
CA GLY A 110 -9.58 16.70 10.99
C GLY A 110 -8.97 15.59 10.15
N GLY A 111 -9.76 14.62 9.67
CA GLY A 111 -9.29 13.57 8.76
C GLY A 111 -9.88 12.20 9.01
N TYR A 112 -9.05 11.22 9.33
CA TYR A 112 -9.42 9.83 9.50
C TYR A 112 -8.89 9.29 10.83
N MET A 113 -9.78 8.76 11.63
CA MET A 113 -9.49 8.22 12.95
C MET A 113 -9.28 6.71 12.86
N VAL A 114 -8.24 6.21 13.51
CA VAL A 114 -8.03 4.77 13.72
C VAL A 114 -9.12 4.26 14.66
N VAL A 115 -9.82 3.23 14.22
CA VAL A 115 -10.94 2.64 14.97
C VAL A 115 -10.74 1.14 15.17
N GLU A 116 -11.46 0.57 16.13
CA GLU A 116 -11.52 -0.88 16.27
C GLU A 116 -12.11 -1.53 15.00
N PRO A 117 -11.77 -2.81 14.73
CA PRO A 117 -12.41 -3.56 13.66
C PRO A 117 -13.93 -3.48 13.77
N PRO A 118 -14.63 -2.98 12.76
CA PRO A 118 -16.07 -2.83 12.82
C PRO A 118 -16.75 -4.21 12.96
N LYS A 119 -17.76 -4.29 13.81
CA LYS A 119 -18.53 -5.52 14.04
C LYS A 119 -19.74 -5.54 13.11
N GLY A 120 -19.91 -6.61 12.37
CA GLY A 120 -21.05 -6.80 11.46
C GLY A 120 -20.65 -7.47 10.15
N GLU A 121 -21.66 -7.67 9.31
CA GLU A 121 -21.44 -8.19 7.97
C GLU A 121 -20.75 -7.12 7.11
N VAL A 122 -19.61 -7.48 6.55
CA VAL A 122 -18.83 -6.59 5.70
C VAL A 122 -19.30 -6.74 4.26
N ALA A 123 -19.89 -5.68 3.73
CA ALA A 123 -20.05 -5.54 2.29
C ALA A 123 -18.83 -4.79 1.75
N GLN A 124 -18.10 -5.42 0.84
CA GLN A 124 -17.06 -4.70 0.09
C GLN A 124 -17.74 -3.75 -0.90
N SER A 125 -17.21 -2.55 -1.04
CA SER A 125 -17.58 -1.74 -2.19
C SER A 125 -17.20 -2.50 -3.46
N SER A 126 -18.13 -2.57 -4.40
CA SER A 126 -17.77 -3.01 -5.76
C SER A 126 -16.52 -2.25 -6.20
N PRO A 127 -15.60 -2.91 -6.93
CA PRO A 127 -14.35 -2.29 -7.34
C PRO A 127 -14.61 -0.90 -7.93
N SER A 128 -13.88 0.08 -7.46
CA SER A 128 -13.98 1.46 -7.96
C SER A 128 -13.76 1.47 -9.48
N VAL A 129 -14.48 2.34 -10.17
CA VAL A 129 -14.32 2.55 -11.62
C VAL A 129 -12.83 2.75 -11.93
N GLY A 130 -12.25 1.77 -12.67
CA GLY A 130 -10.83 1.77 -13.02
C GLY A 130 -10.00 0.66 -12.38
N GLN A 131 -10.54 -0.17 -11.50
CA GLN A 131 -9.83 -1.32 -10.94
C GLN A 131 -9.59 -2.39 -12.01
N LEU A 132 -8.35 -2.88 -12.10
CA LEU A 132 -7.99 -3.97 -13.01
C LEU A 132 -8.46 -5.31 -12.43
N PHE A 133 -9.22 -6.07 -13.21
CA PHE A 133 -9.55 -7.45 -12.90
C PHE A 133 -8.45 -8.36 -13.43
N ILE A 134 -7.77 -9.07 -12.54
CA ILE A 134 -6.58 -9.86 -12.83
C ILE A 134 -6.88 -11.33 -12.59
N TYR A 135 -6.89 -12.13 -13.66
CA TYR A 135 -7.20 -13.56 -13.62
C TYR A 135 -5.96 -14.39 -13.97
N PRO A 136 -5.49 -15.30 -13.10
CA PRO A 136 -4.36 -16.17 -13.38
C PRO A 136 -4.73 -17.20 -14.48
N ARG A 137 -3.87 -17.34 -15.49
CA ARG A 137 -4.06 -18.32 -16.59
C ARG A 137 -3.25 -19.61 -16.43
N LYS A 138 -2.30 -19.64 -15.50
CA LYS A 138 -1.31 -20.72 -15.35
C LYS A 138 -1.38 -21.37 -13.96
N GLY A 139 -2.46 -21.17 -13.21
CA GLY A 139 -2.60 -21.73 -11.87
C GLY A 139 -1.64 -21.12 -10.84
N GLN A 140 -1.26 -19.83 -11.02
CA GLN A 140 -0.41 -19.11 -10.08
C GLN A 140 -1.02 -19.13 -8.67
N SER A 141 -0.23 -19.49 -7.67
CA SER A 141 -0.64 -19.44 -6.26
C SER A 141 -0.95 -18.02 -5.82
N GLU A 142 -1.71 -17.84 -4.75
CA GLU A 142 -2.02 -16.53 -4.19
C GLU A 142 -0.74 -15.71 -3.87
N GLN A 143 0.26 -16.36 -3.30
CA GLN A 143 1.56 -15.74 -3.04
C GLN A 143 2.25 -15.28 -4.32
N GLN A 144 2.23 -16.10 -5.38
CA GLN A 144 2.79 -15.72 -6.67
C GLN A 144 2.00 -14.57 -7.31
N GLN A 145 0.67 -14.59 -7.24
CA GLN A 145 -0.17 -13.53 -7.75
C GLN A 145 0.13 -12.19 -7.06
N ALA A 146 0.33 -12.20 -5.75
CA ALA A 146 0.70 -11.03 -4.98
C ALA A 146 2.08 -10.49 -5.38
N ASN A 147 3.07 -11.36 -5.49
CA ASN A 147 4.42 -10.98 -5.93
C ASN A 147 4.40 -10.39 -7.34
N ASP A 148 3.69 -11.04 -8.27
CA ASP A 148 3.58 -10.57 -9.65
C ASP A 148 2.89 -9.20 -9.75
N ARG A 149 1.85 -8.96 -8.97
CA ARG A 149 1.18 -7.65 -8.88
C ARG A 149 2.13 -6.57 -8.37
N TYR A 150 2.86 -6.86 -7.30
CA TYR A 150 3.81 -5.93 -6.72
C TYR A 150 4.94 -5.58 -7.69
N GLU A 151 5.54 -6.57 -8.33
CA GLU A 151 6.60 -6.33 -9.29
C GLU A 151 6.12 -5.58 -10.54
N CYS A 152 4.90 -5.90 -11.02
CA CYS A 152 4.28 -5.17 -12.13
C CYS A 152 3.90 -3.73 -11.73
N HIS A 153 3.48 -3.50 -10.49
CA HIS A 153 3.30 -2.16 -9.96
C HIS A 153 4.59 -1.36 -9.99
N ARG A 154 5.68 -1.89 -9.43
CA ARG A 154 6.99 -1.23 -9.45
C ARG A 154 7.46 -0.94 -10.86
N TRP A 155 7.28 -1.89 -11.77
CA TRP A 155 7.62 -1.70 -13.17
C TRP A 155 6.76 -0.60 -13.81
N GLY A 156 5.45 -0.61 -13.59
CA GLY A 156 4.51 0.39 -14.09
C GLY A 156 4.84 1.81 -13.61
N VAL A 157 5.17 1.95 -12.32
CA VAL A 157 5.66 3.23 -11.75
C VAL A 157 6.94 3.68 -12.45
N GLY A 158 7.90 2.78 -12.65
CA GLY A 158 9.15 3.08 -13.34
C GLY A 158 8.95 3.51 -14.80
N GLN A 159 7.97 2.93 -15.52
CA GLN A 159 7.68 3.25 -16.90
C GLN A 159 6.94 4.59 -17.07
N THR A 160 6.06 4.93 -16.14
CA THR A 160 5.16 6.08 -16.29
C THR A 160 5.56 7.29 -15.46
N GLY A 161 6.46 7.10 -14.49
CA GLY A 161 6.80 8.11 -13.51
C GLY A 161 5.59 8.52 -12.63
N TYR A 162 4.54 7.70 -12.61
CA TYR A 162 3.33 7.93 -11.83
C TYR A 162 3.10 6.77 -10.87
N ASP A 163 3.08 7.09 -9.59
CA ASP A 163 2.74 6.16 -8.53
C ASP A 163 1.34 6.50 -8.00
N PRO A 164 0.30 5.67 -8.30
CA PRO A 164 -1.05 5.91 -7.82
C PRO A 164 -1.20 5.85 -6.30
N THR A 165 -0.16 5.44 -5.61
CA THR A 165 -0.08 5.22 -4.17
C THR A 165 0.46 6.43 -3.45
N GLN A 166 1.03 7.37 -4.20
CA GLN A 166 1.55 8.63 -3.68
C GLN A 166 0.51 9.75 -3.82
N PRO A 167 0.49 10.71 -2.88
CA PRO A 167 -0.34 11.89 -3.03
C PRO A 167 -0.06 12.59 -4.37
N PRO A 168 -1.10 13.13 -5.04
CA PRO A 168 -0.97 13.66 -6.41
C PRO A 168 -0.16 14.95 -6.54
N GLY A 169 0.59 15.38 -5.56
CA GLY A 169 1.65 16.38 -5.62
C GLY A 169 1.34 17.68 -6.41
N GLY A 170 0.09 18.19 -6.35
CA GLY A 170 -0.31 19.41 -7.07
C GLY A 170 -0.73 19.20 -8.54
N MET A 171 -0.84 17.94 -9.00
CA MET A 171 -1.36 17.62 -10.33
C MET A 171 -2.85 17.98 -10.45
N SER A 172 -3.27 18.44 -11.62
CA SER A 172 -4.69 18.63 -11.95
C SER A 172 -5.42 17.29 -12.07
N GLN A 173 -6.74 17.29 -11.88
CA GLN A 173 -7.57 16.07 -12.03
C GLN A 173 -7.42 15.43 -13.42
N ALA A 174 -7.36 16.24 -14.49
CA ALA A 174 -7.18 15.73 -15.85
C ALA A 174 -5.82 15.08 -16.06
N GLU A 175 -4.78 15.64 -15.48
CA GLU A 175 -3.42 15.10 -15.53
C GLU A 175 -3.30 13.79 -14.72
N MET A 176 -3.89 13.74 -13.54
CA MET A 176 -4.00 12.54 -12.73
C MET A 176 -4.69 11.40 -13.50
N THR A 177 -5.84 11.68 -14.11
CA THR A 177 -6.60 10.69 -14.88
C THR A 177 -5.75 10.13 -16.01
N ARG A 178 -5.07 10.99 -16.79
CA ARG A 178 -4.22 10.54 -17.89
C ARG A 178 -3.05 9.66 -17.40
N LYS A 179 -2.34 10.10 -16.38
CA LYS A 179 -1.21 9.35 -15.81
C LYS A 179 -1.65 8.02 -15.22
N TYR A 180 -2.81 7.98 -14.59
CA TYR A 180 -3.40 6.75 -14.07
C TYR A 180 -3.76 5.77 -15.20
N GLU A 181 -4.31 6.24 -16.31
CA GLU A 181 -4.57 5.39 -17.49
C GLU A 181 -3.27 4.83 -18.10
N ASP A 182 -2.21 5.64 -18.17
CA ASP A 182 -0.89 5.20 -18.62
C ASP A 182 -0.32 4.11 -17.68
N TYR A 183 -0.43 4.33 -16.38
CA TYR A 183 -0.04 3.35 -15.36
C TYR A 183 -0.83 2.04 -15.49
N LYS A 184 -2.15 2.10 -15.64
CA LYS A 184 -2.97 0.89 -15.85
C LYS A 184 -2.55 0.10 -17.08
N ARG A 185 -2.25 0.78 -18.19
CA ARG A 185 -1.74 0.11 -19.41
C ARG A 185 -0.41 -0.60 -19.15
N ALA A 186 0.52 0.04 -18.46
CA ALA A 186 1.79 -0.56 -18.07
C ALA A 186 1.58 -1.78 -17.16
N MET A 187 0.76 -1.65 -16.10
CA MET A 187 0.40 -2.76 -15.22
C MET A 187 -0.17 -3.94 -15.99
N SER A 188 -1.13 -3.68 -16.88
CA SER A 188 -1.80 -4.72 -17.68
C SER A 188 -0.81 -5.44 -18.59
N ALA A 189 0.08 -4.72 -19.26
CA ALA A 189 1.10 -5.32 -20.14
C ALA A 189 2.07 -6.23 -19.36
N CYS A 190 2.52 -5.80 -18.19
CA CYS A 190 3.39 -6.61 -17.33
C CYS A 190 2.70 -7.89 -16.86
N LEU A 191 1.47 -7.79 -16.37
CA LEU A 191 0.70 -8.93 -15.89
C LEU A 191 0.34 -9.92 -17.00
N ASP A 192 -0.01 -9.42 -18.19
CA ASP A 192 -0.27 -10.29 -19.35
C ASP A 192 0.96 -11.11 -19.72
N GLY A 193 2.15 -10.47 -19.74
CA GLY A 193 3.42 -11.16 -19.96
C GLY A 193 3.73 -12.24 -18.92
N ARG A 194 3.22 -12.12 -17.70
CA ARG A 194 3.35 -13.10 -16.62
C ARG A 194 2.28 -14.18 -16.63
N GLY A 195 1.33 -14.12 -17.56
CA GLY A 195 0.29 -15.12 -17.74
C GLY A 195 -0.99 -14.84 -16.97
N TYR A 196 -1.36 -13.58 -16.86
CA TYR A 196 -2.68 -13.17 -16.37
C TYR A 196 -3.55 -12.67 -17.52
N THR A 197 -4.85 -12.74 -17.34
CA THR A 197 -5.82 -11.96 -18.13
C THR A 197 -6.18 -10.73 -17.34
N VAL A 198 -6.04 -9.57 -17.93
CA VAL A 198 -6.37 -8.28 -17.29
C VAL A 198 -7.54 -7.63 -18.05
N LYS A 199 -8.55 -7.18 -17.32
CA LYS A 199 -9.76 -6.54 -17.86
C LYS A 199 -10.06 -5.26 -17.10
#